data_01022d678817bbf81a23ba3120d908f2
#
_entry.id   01022d678817bbf81a23ba3120d908f2
#
_cell.length_a   1.000
_cell.length_b   1.000
_cell.length_c   1.000
_cell.angle_alpha   90.00
_cell.angle_beta   90.00
_cell.angle_gamma   90.00
#
_symmetry.space_group_name_H-M   'P 1'
#
loop_
_entity.id
_entity.type
_entity.pdbx_description
1 polymer ?
#
loop_
_entity_poly.entity_id
_entity_poly.type
_entity_poly.pdbx_seq_one_letter_code
_entity_poly.pdbx_strand_id
1 'polypeptide(L)'
;MAEIFIGFIIIAFFIILGSTLFSTGKKKSLRNDPIPEQLGIQKEEGIPIVEKLDQSLTNSYIDNVKNRVLQEHPKWKDHEFDWGMFELKRYFFMNSLLKSVPMFSHHVDEIWHEMLMFTRDYDKFSKDFYHDTLHHTPNMDSTPIPGERAFFDWVYISLFEVTTNSRAIWGRFLQNPIKREIIEDFRQLSEEELLSTYFRKNEDWLEVKRYLIHKMKNEILEAEQQNTGSKKFTPHTSTSDSNIYSYAAMAAIFYSLYDEDQFHEHMSEVVPEEYDKGVPYSGGGSSCSGFACSSDSGDSGGGGDSGGGSSCSSCGGGCSS
;
A
#
# COMPACT_ATOMS: atom_id res chain seq x y z
N MET A 1 -32.50 26.16 43.83
CA MET A 1 -32.61 24.76 43.31
C MET A 1 -32.36 24.71 41.79
N ALA A 2 -32.94 25.61 40.98
CA ALA A 2 -32.69 25.63 39.53
C ALA A 2 -31.23 25.90 39.14
N GLU A 3 -30.55 26.80 39.83
CA GLU A 3 -29.13 27.12 39.53
C GLU A 3 -28.17 25.94 39.81
N ILE A 4 -28.47 25.14 40.83
CA ILE A 4 -27.67 23.94 41.14
C ILE A 4 -27.87 22.90 40.06
N PHE A 5 -29.08 22.77 39.53
CA PHE A 5 -29.40 21.83 38.45
C PHE A 5 -28.70 22.20 37.12
N ILE A 6 -28.67 23.51 36.79
CA ILE A 6 -27.95 24.04 35.62
C ILE A 6 -26.46 23.80 35.74
N GLY A 7 -25.84 23.98 36.92
CA GLY A 7 -24.45 23.67 37.17
C GLY A 7 -24.09 22.21 36.92
N PHE A 8 -24.93 21.27 37.36
CA PHE A 8 -24.75 19.83 37.11
C PHE A 8 -24.84 19.46 35.59
N ILE A 9 -25.77 20.08 34.88
CA ILE A 9 -25.92 19.85 33.42
C ILE A 9 -24.69 20.34 32.67
N ILE A 10 -24.13 21.51 33.03
CA ILE A 10 -22.93 22.06 32.39
C ILE A 10 -21.71 21.18 32.70
N ILE A 11 -21.53 20.73 33.93
CA ILE A 11 -20.43 19.82 34.31
C ILE A 11 -20.56 18.48 33.57
N ALA A 12 -21.75 17.89 33.51
CA ALA A 12 -22.01 16.67 32.77
C ALA A 12 -21.73 16.83 31.27
N PHE A 13 -22.10 17.97 30.67
CA PHE A 13 -21.80 18.30 29.27
C PHE A 13 -20.29 18.39 29.02
N PHE A 14 -19.51 19.03 29.90
CA PHE A 14 -18.05 19.10 29.78
C PHE A 14 -17.37 17.74 30.02
N ILE A 15 -17.89 16.89 30.89
CA ILE A 15 -17.38 15.51 31.09
C ILE A 15 -17.67 14.67 29.84
N ILE A 16 -18.84 14.77 29.25
CA ILE A 16 -19.20 14.05 28.01
C ILE A 16 -18.37 14.59 26.84
N LEU A 17 -18.25 15.91 26.70
CA LEU A 17 -17.41 16.54 25.67
C LEU A 17 -15.94 16.18 25.83
N GLY A 18 -15.42 16.20 27.07
CA GLY A 18 -14.07 15.75 27.40
C GLY A 18 -13.85 14.27 27.07
N SER A 19 -14.78 13.39 27.41
CA SER A 19 -14.68 11.97 27.11
C SER A 19 -14.73 11.64 25.61
N THR A 20 -15.46 12.42 24.80
CA THR A 20 -15.49 12.28 23.35
C THR A 20 -14.22 12.82 22.68
N LEU A 21 -13.64 13.89 23.22
CA LEU A 21 -12.37 14.46 22.74
C LEU A 21 -11.14 13.62 23.15
N PHE A 22 -11.21 12.89 24.28
CA PHE A 22 -10.16 11.98 24.75
C PHE A 22 -10.39 10.52 24.36
N SER A 23 -11.41 10.20 23.57
CA SER A 23 -11.53 8.91 22.92
C SER A 23 -10.48 8.81 21.80
N THR A 24 -9.20 8.85 22.18
CA THR A 24 -8.12 8.37 21.35
C THR A 24 -8.35 6.89 21.17
N GLY A 25 -8.93 6.49 20.03
CA GLY A 25 -9.07 5.09 19.67
C GLY A 25 -7.72 4.43 19.91
N LYS A 26 -7.64 3.48 20.86
CA LYS A 26 -6.42 2.71 21.09
C LYS A 26 -6.02 2.12 19.76
N LYS A 27 -4.96 2.66 19.13
CA LYS A 27 -4.31 2.01 17.99
C LYS A 27 -4.07 0.56 18.44
N LYS A 28 -4.74 -0.40 17.81
CA LYS A 28 -4.47 -1.81 18.11
C LYS A 28 -3.03 -2.08 17.69
N SER A 29 -2.22 -2.55 18.63
CA SER A 29 -0.87 -3.04 18.38
C SER A 29 -0.93 -4.18 17.36
N LEU A 30 0.06 -4.27 16.49
CA LEU A 30 0.24 -5.41 15.59
C LEU A 30 0.35 -6.70 16.40
N ARG A 31 -0.08 -7.81 15.83
CA ARG A 31 0.05 -9.11 16.48
C ARG A 31 1.50 -9.57 16.42
N ASN A 32 1.97 -10.19 17.47
CA ASN A 32 3.27 -10.86 17.50
C ASN A 32 3.15 -12.28 16.90
N ASP A 33 2.64 -12.33 15.66
CA ASP A 33 2.53 -13.55 14.87
C ASP A 33 3.85 -13.84 14.13
N PRO A 34 4.14 -15.11 13.78
CA PRO A 34 5.28 -15.44 12.93
C PRO A 34 5.20 -14.70 11.58
N ILE A 35 6.33 -14.19 11.14
CA ILE A 35 6.45 -13.55 9.82
C ILE A 35 6.53 -14.65 8.76
N PRO A 36 5.73 -14.57 7.68
CA PRO A 36 5.79 -15.54 6.59
C PRO A 36 7.18 -15.59 5.93
N GLU A 37 7.63 -16.79 5.60
CA GLU A 37 8.86 -16.97 4.84
C GLU A 37 8.73 -16.41 3.43
N GLN A 38 9.85 -16.05 2.81
CA GLN A 38 9.91 -15.55 1.43
C GLN A 38 8.86 -14.47 1.11
N LEU A 39 8.65 -13.55 2.05
CA LEU A 39 7.63 -12.48 1.97
C LEU A 39 6.20 -13.01 1.75
N GLY A 40 5.92 -14.29 1.99
CA GLY A 40 4.62 -14.89 1.69
C GLY A 40 4.22 -14.77 0.21
N ILE A 41 5.22 -14.84 -0.71
CA ILE A 41 4.97 -14.80 -2.15
C ILE A 41 4.18 -16.03 -2.59
N GLN A 42 3.16 -15.83 -3.41
CA GLN A 42 2.27 -16.92 -3.83
C GLN A 42 2.81 -17.72 -5.02
N LYS A 43 3.84 -17.23 -5.70
CA LYS A 43 4.40 -17.81 -6.93
C LYS A 43 5.93 -17.94 -6.84
N GLU A 44 6.42 -19.11 -7.26
CA GLU A 44 7.84 -19.43 -7.23
C GLU A 44 8.68 -18.49 -8.10
N GLU A 45 8.12 -17.96 -9.18
CA GLU A 45 8.78 -16.99 -10.06
C GLU A 45 9.18 -15.69 -9.33
N GLY A 46 8.54 -15.39 -8.20
CA GLY A 46 8.88 -14.25 -7.34
C GLY A 46 10.03 -14.50 -6.37
N ILE A 47 10.43 -15.76 -6.13
CA ILE A 47 11.48 -16.12 -5.18
C ILE A 47 12.82 -15.44 -5.51
N PRO A 48 13.29 -15.40 -6.77
CA PRO A 48 14.55 -14.73 -7.12
C PRO A 48 14.56 -13.24 -6.77
N ILE A 49 13.38 -12.56 -6.81
CA ILE A 49 13.27 -11.16 -6.41
C ILE A 49 13.45 -11.02 -4.90
N VAL A 50 12.83 -11.91 -4.11
CA VAL A 50 12.96 -11.92 -2.65
C VAL A 50 14.42 -12.15 -2.26
N GLU A 51 15.08 -13.13 -2.87
CA GLU A 51 16.50 -13.44 -2.61
C GLU A 51 17.41 -12.25 -2.95
N LYS A 52 17.17 -11.59 -4.09
CA LYS A 52 17.93 -10.41 -4.50
C LYS A 52 17.70 -9.24 -3.54
N LEU A 53 16.47 -9.04 -3.10
CA LEU A 53 16.10 -8.01 -2.14
C LEU A 53 16.82 -8.24 -0.79
N ASP A 54 16.77 -9.47 -0.27
CA ASP A 54 17.44 -9.83 0.99
C ASP A 54 18.95 -9.72 0.91
N GLN A 55 19.57 -10.07 -0.23
CA GLN A 55 21.00 -9.87 -0.46
C GLN A 55 21.37 -8.39 -0.51
N SER A 56 20.49 -7.53 -1.02
CA SER A 56 20.74 -6.08 -1.14
C SER A 56 20.55 -5.34 0.20
N LEU A 57 19.71 -5.87 1.09
CA LEU A 57 19.44 -5.33 2.44
C LEU A 57 20.30 -6.06 3.47
N THR A 58 21.45 -5.49 3.83
CA THR A 58 22.35 -6.11 4.83
C THR A 58 21.73 -6.09 6.23
N ASN A 59 21.98 -7.13 7.03
CA ASN A 59 21.48 -7.21 8.41
C ASN A 59 21.93 -5.99 9.24
N SER A 60 23.19 -5.55 9.10
CA SER A 60 23.70 -4.38 9.82
C SER A 60 22.94 -3.10 9.47
N TYR A 61 22.53 -2.93 8.22
CA TYR A 61 21.72 -1.81 7.81
C TYR A 61 20.32 -1.86 8.43
N ILE A 62 19.66 -3.02 8.37
CA ILE A 62 18.33 -3.22 8.98
C ILE A 62 18.39 -3.00 10.50
N ASP A 63 19.41 -3.51 11.19
CA ASP A 63 19.59 -3.33 12.63
C ASP A 63 19.78 -1.85 13.01
N ASN A 64 20.55 -1.10 12.23
CA ASN A 64 20.72 0.34 12.43
C ASN A 64 19.41 1.10 12.26
N VAL A 65 18.63 0.77 11.22
CA VAL A 65 17.31 1.35 10.98
C VAL A 65 16.36 0.99 12.14
N LYS A 66 16.33 -0.28 12.57
CA LYS A 66 15.52 -0.74 13.70
C LYS A 66 15.79 0.05 14.96
N ASN A 67 17.06 0.19 15.32
CA ASN A 67 17.47 0.92 16.51
C ASN A 67 16.99 2.39 16.45
N ARG A 68 17.11 3.02 15.29
CA ARG A 68 16.68 4.41 15.10
C ARG A 68 15.15 4.53 15.15
N VAL A 69 14.40 3.68 14.45
CA VAL A 69 12.94 3.66 14.47
C VAL A 69 12.41 3.49 15.91
N LEU A 70 12.98 2.54 16.68
CA LEU A 70 12.54 2.32 18.07
C LEU A 70 12.91 3.47 19.03
N GLN A 71 13.93 4.27 18.72
CA GLN A 71 14.26 5.50 19.43
C GLN A 71 13.26 6.63 19.13
N GLU A 72 12.94 6.85 17.85
CA GLU A 72 12.00 7.89 17.42
C GLU A 72 10.55 7.52 17.78
N HIS A 73 10.24 6.22 17.82
CA HIS A 73 8.91 5.68 18.17
C HIS A 73 8.95 4.79 19.43
N PRO A 74 9.14 5.35 20.66
CA PRO A 74 9.32 4.56 21.88
C PRO A 74 8.13 3.66 22.27
N LYS A 75 6.99 3.84 21.62
CA LYS A 75 5.79 3.01 21.83
C LYS A 75 5.77 1.76 20.94
N TRP A 76 6.62 1.71 19.92
CA TRP A 76 6.71 0.55 19.06
C TRP A 76 7.50 -0.56 19.75
N LYS A 77 7.07 -1.77 19.52
CA LYS A 77 7.76 -2.99 19.96
C LYS A 77 8.56 -3.57 18.78
N ASP A 78 9.50 -4.44 19.09
CA ASP A 78 10.33 -5.10 18.10
C ASP A 78 9.51 -5.73 16.97
N HIS A 79 8.45 -6.49 17.30
CA HIS A 79 7.60 -7.13 16.30
C HIS A 79 6.80 -6.15 15.45
N GLU A 80 6.53 -4.93 15.93
CA GLU A 80 5.87 -3.89 15.13
C GLU A 80 6.81 -3.32 14.07
N PHE A 81 8.11 -3.17 14.42
CA PHE A 81 9.14 -2.87 13.43
C PHE A 81 9.31 -4.03 12.45
N ASP A 82 9.42 -5.26 12.94
CA ASP A 82 9.69 -6.43 12.11
C ASP A 82 8.56 -6.64 11.07
N TRP A 83 7.29 -6.49 11.46
CA TRP A 83 6.15 -6.50 10.55
C TRP A 83 6.13 -5.31 9.59
N GLY A 84 6.46 -4.12 10.05
CA GLY A 84 6.57 -2.95 9.19
C GLY A 84 7.68 -3.08 8.14
N MET A 85 8.85 -3.60 8.53
CA MET A 85 9.96 -3.89 7.62
C MET A 85 9.61 -5.00 6.62
N PHE A 86 8.88 -6.02 7.07
CA PHE A 86 8.34 -7.07 6.19
C PHE A 86 7.43 -6.49 5.10
N GLU A 87 6.52 -5.60 5.47
CA GLU A 87 5.64 -4.94 4.50
C GLU A 87 6.36 -3.91 3.62
N LEU A 88 7.39 -3.26 4.14
CA LEU A 88 8.26 -2.39 3.34
C LEU A 88 9.04 -3.18 2.29
N LYS A 89 9.52 -4.39 2.63
CA LYS A 89 10.15 -5.29 1.66
C LYS A 89 9.17 -5.70 0.54
N ARG A 90 7.91 -6.00 0.87
CA ARG A 90 6.84 -6.25 -0.12
C ARG A 90 6.59 -5.04 -1.01
N TYR A 91 6.59 -3.85 -0.43
CA TYR A 91 6.48 -2.60 -1.16
C TYR A 91 7.66 -2.40 -2.12
N PHE A 92 8.90 -2.63 -1.68
CA PHE A 92 10.08 -2.59 -2.54
C PHE A 92 10.02 -3.63 -3.66
N PHE A 93 9.52 -4.82 -3.37
CA PHE A 93 9.26 -5.84 -4.39
C PHE A 93 8.31 -5.30 -5.48
N MET A 94 7.17 -4.72 -5.09
CA MET A 94 6.23 -4.14 -6.05
C MET A 94 6.86 -2.99 -6.87
N ASN A 95 7.67 -2.16 -6.23
CA ASN A 95 8.43 -1.10 -6.91
C ASN A 95 9.48 -1.62 -7.88
N SER A 96 9.95 -2.86 -7.74
CA SER A 96 10.86 -3.47 -8.73
C SER A 96 10.15 -3.89 -10.02
N LEU A 97 8.85 -4.06 -9.96
CA LEU A 97 8.01 -4.47 -11.09
C LEU A 97 7.32 -3.27 -11.77
N LEU A 98 6.71 -2.39 -10.98
CA LEU A 98 5.82 -1.33 -11.46
C LEU A 98 6.57 -0.01 -11.63
N LYS A 99 6.10 0.83 -12.56
CA LYS A 99 6.64 2.18 -12.78
C LYS A 99 6.40 3.11 -11.60
N SER A 100 5.25 2.95 -10.94
CA SER A 100 4.85 3.76 -9.79
C SER A 100 4.05 2.93 -8.83
N VAL A 101 4.38 3.04 -7.55
CA VAL A 101 3.63 2.41 -6.44
C VAL A 101 3.42 3.48 -5.37
N PRO A 102 2.20 3.98 -5.19
CA PRO A 102 1.91 4.94 -4.13
C PRO A 102 2.06 4.30 -2.74
N MET A 103 2.52 5.07 -1.77
CA MET A 103 2.61 4.65 -0.38
C MET A 103 1.28 4.93 0.34
N PHE A 104 0.62 3.87 0.82
CA PHE A 104 -0.67 3.96 1.50
C PHE A 104 -0.59 3.64 3.01
N SER A 105 0.60 3.45 3.56
CA SER A 105 0.79 3.12 4.97
C SER A 105 1.79 4.04 5.64
N HIS A 106 1.32 4.87 6.55
CA HIS A 106 2.20 5.69 7.38
C HIS A 106 3.18 4.85 8.22
N HIS A 107 2.77 3.66 8.68
CA HIS A 107 3.64 2.76 9.42
C HIS A 107 4.84 2.27 8.61
N VAL A 108 4.63 1.95 7.33
CA VAL A 108 5.68 1.53 6.40
C VAL A 108 6.54 2.72 5.98
N ASP A 109 5.91 3.86 5.75
CA ASP A 109 6.56 5.11 5.34
C ASP A 109 7.54 5.63 6.40
N GLU A 110 7.19 5.57 7.67
CA GLU A 110 8.08 5.95 8.78
C GLU A 110 9.37 5.11 8.78
N ILE A 111 9.28 3.81 8.56
CA ILE A 111 10.48 2.96 8.48
C ILE A 111 11.34 3.36 7.27
N TRP A 112 10.70 3.66 6.14
CA TRP A 112 11.42 4.07 4.94
C TRP A 112 12.10 5.43 5.14
N HIS A 113 11.44 6.40 5.79
CA HIS A 113 12.08 7.67 6.16
C HIS A 113 13.35 7.44 6.99
N GLU A 114 13.31 6.55 7.97
CA GLU A 114 14.49 6.23 8.76
C GLU A 114 15.58 5.50 7.97
N MET A 115 15.21 4.70 6.96
CA MET A 115 16.19 4.11 6.03
C MET A 115 16.94 5.19 5.23
N LEU A 116 16.25 6.24 4.77
CA LEU A 116 16.84 7.35 4.01
C LEU A 116 17.88 8.14 4.81
N MET A 117 17.79 8.14 6.14
CA MET A 117 18.79 8.81 6.99
C MET A 117 20.17 8.16 6.88
N PHE A 118 20.25 6.89 6.52
CA PHE A 118 21.51 6.17 6.23
C PHE A 118 21.84 6.24 4.72
N THR A 119 22.06 7.42 4.22
CA THR A 119 22.14 7.74 2.78
C THR A 119 23.07 6.82 1.99
N ARG A 120 24.23 6.44 2.58
CA ARG A 120 25.21 5.56 1.94
C ARG A 120 24.71 4.13 1.80
N ASP A 121 24.10 3.59 2.85
CA ASP A 121 23.57 2.22 2.84
C ASP A 121 22.32 2.14 1.96
N TYR A 122 21.49 3.19 1.98
CA TYR A 122 20.34 3.31 1.10
C TYR A 122 20.71 3.41 -0.39
N ASP A 123 21.69 4.23 -0.74
CA ASP A 123 22.21 4.34 -2.12
C ASP A 123 22.76 3.00 -2.61
N LYS A 124 23.52 2.29 -1.74
CA LYS A 124 24.02 0.95 -2.05
C LYS A 124 22.86 -0.04 -2.26
N PHE A 125 21.91 -0.10 -1.35
CA PHE A 125 20.72 -0.94 -1.47
C PHE A 125 19.96 -0.68 -2.78
N SER A 126 19.67 0.60 -3.08
CA SER A 126 18.98 0.99 -4.29
C SER A 126 19.70 0.54 -5.56
N LYS A 127 21.00 0.78 -5.64
CA LYS A 127 21.82 0.39 -6.80
C LYS A 127 21.95 -1.12 -6.95
N ASP A 128 22.10 -1.84 -5.82
CA ASP A 128 22.22 -3.30 -5.83
C ASP A 128 20.92 -3.98 -6.25
N PHE A 129 19.75 -3.42 -5.85
CA PHE A 129 18.45 -4.04 -6.10
C PHE A 129 17.76 -3.53 -7.36
N TYR A 130 17.75 -2.21 -7.60
CA TYR A 130 17.04 -1.58 -8.74
C TYR A 130 17.94 -1.24 -9.91
N HIS A 131 19.27 -1.33 -9.76
CA HIS A 131 20.30 -0.81 -10.68
C HIS A 131 20.23 0.71 -10.88
N ASP A 132 19.47 1.39 -10.04
CA ASP A 132 19.25 2.83 -10.03
C ASP A 132 18.93 3.31 -8.61
N THR A 133 18.89 4.62 -8.38
CA THR A 133 18.48 5.19 -7.10
C THR A 133 16.94 5.24 -7.04
N LEU A 134 16.35 4.53 -6.06
CA LEU A 134 14.93 4.67 -5.77
C LEU A 134 14.69 5.97 -4.99
N HIS A 135 14.08 6.94 -5.65
CA HIS A 135 13.73 8.21 -5.03
C HIS A 135 12.42 8.11 -4.25
N HIS A 136 12.43 8.60 -3.02
CA HIS A 136 11.22 8.83 -2.25
C HIS A 136 10.70 10.23 -2.58
N THR A 137 9.62 10.32 -3.33
CA THR A 137 9.00 11.61 -3.67
C THR A 137 7.76 11.79 -2.79
N PRO A 138 7.79 12.72 -1.82
CA PRO A 138 6.59 13.03 -1.04
C PRO A 138 5.48 13.51 -1.96
N ASN A 139 4.31 12.91 -1.89
CA ASN A 139 3.14 13.45 -2.58
C ASN A 139 2.64 14.67 -1.79
N MET A 140 2.86 15.86 -2.34
CA MET A 140 2.43 17.12 -1.74
C MET A 140 0.91 17.33 -1.86
N ASP A 141 0.27 16.63 -2.78
CA ASP A 141 -1.18 16.65 -2.97
C ASP A 141 -1.84 15.49 -2.21
N SER A 142 -2.36 15.79 -1.03
CA SER A 142 -3.01 14.83 -0.13
C SER A 142 -4.39 14.35 -0.60
N THR A 143 -4.71 14.45 -1.89
CA THR A 143 -5.96 13.91 -2.43
C THR A 143 -5.86 12.39 -2.49
N PRO A 144 -6.74 11.66 -1.80
CA PRO A 144 -6.82 10.21 -1.96
C PRO A 144 -7.05 9.90 -3.44
N ILE A 145 -6.26 9.00 -4.02
CA ILE A 145 -6.44 8.51 -5.38
C ILE A 145 -7.05 7.10 -5.28
N PRO A 146 -8.37 6.97 -5.14
CA PRO A 146 -9.03 5.70 -4.85
C PRO A 146 -8.70 4.62 -5.87
N GLY A 147 -8.62 5.00 -7.15
CA GLY A 147 -8.33 4.04 -8.21
C GLY A 147 -6.86 3.56 -8.22
N GLU A 148 -5.91 4.36 -7.75
CA GLU A 148 -4.52 3.90 -7.56
C GLU A 148 -4.42 2.96 -6.37
N ARG A 149 -5.21 3.23 -5.32
CA ARG A 149 -5.31 2.31 -4.19
C ARG A 149 -5.91 0.96 -4.61
N ALA A 150 -6.95 0.96 -5.42
CA ALA A 150 -7.56 -0.26 -5.92
C ALA A 150 -6.59 -1.07 -6.79
N PHE A 151 -5.79 -0.42 -7.63
CA PHE A 151 -4.75 -1.08 -8.42
C PHE A 151 -3.63 -1.64 -7.54
N PHE A 152 -3.16 -0.87 -6.54
CA PHE A 152 -2.22 -1.36 -5.53
C PHE A 152 -2.75 -2.62 -4.84
N ASP A 153 -3.99 -2.59 -4.37
CA ASP A 153 -4.63 -3.72 -3.71
C ASP A 153 -4.66 -4.96 -4.61
N TRP A 154 -5.05 -4.78 -5.88
CA TRP A 154 -5.11 -5.86 -6.86
C TRP A 154 -3.75 -6.51 -7.11
N VAL A 155 -2.69 -5.70 -7.31
CA VAL A 155 -1.32 -6.20 -7.49
C VAL A 155 -0.83 -6.89 -6.20
N TYR A 156 -1.04 -6.27 -5.05
CA TYR A 156 -0.59 -6.82 -3.76
C TYR A 156 -1.18 -8.21 -3.49
N ILE A 157 -2.50 -8.37 -3.58
CA ILE A 157 -3.16 -9.66 -3.35
C ILE A 157 -2.88 -10.70 -4.44
N SER A 158 -2.40 -10.27 -5.60
CA SER A 158 -1.96 -11.17 -6.68
C SER A 158 -0.57 -11.74 -6.44
N LEU A 159 0.25 -11.05 -5.66
CA LEU A 159 1.63 -11.43 -5.36
C LEU A 159 1.78 -12.11 -4.00
N PHE A 160 1.09 -11.62 -2.98
CA PHE A 160 1.38 -11.96 -1.59
C PHE A 160 0.17 -12.53 -0.84
N GLU A 161 0.46 -13.41 0.11
CA GLU A 161 -0.51 -13.79 1.13
C GLU A 161 -0.89 -12.58 2.00
N VAL A 162 -2.19 -12.37 2.21
CA VAL A 162 -2.69 -11.29 3.07
C VAL A 162 -2.88 -11.79 4.49
N THR A 163 -2.06 -11.29 5.42
CA THR A 163 -2.14 -11.62 6.84
C THR A 163 -3.00 -10.62 7.61
N THR A 164 -3.28 -10.93 8.89
CA THR A 164 -3.96 -9.98 9.78
C THR A 164 -3.14 -8.71 9.97
N ASN A 165 -1.80 -8.81 10.08
CA ASN A 165 -0.92 -7.66 10.21
C ASN A 165 -0.80 -6.87 8.91
N SER A 166 -0.85 -7.52 7.75
CA SER A 166 -0.94 -6.82 6.45
C SER A 166 -2.14 -5.89 6.42
N ARG A 167 -3.32 -6.39 6.83
CA ARG A 167 -4.54 -5.56 6.91
C ARG A 167 -4.44 -4.45 7.96
N ALA A 168 -3.77 -4.70 9.08
CA ALA A 168 -3.58 -3.67 10.10
C ALA A 168 -2.65 -2.54 9.62
N ILE A 169 -1.66 -2.86 8.77
CA ILE A 169 -0.66 -1.92 8.24
C ILE A 169 -1.18 -1.17 7.02
N TRP A 170 -1.75 -1.88 6.04
CA TRP A 170 -2.25 -1.27 4.80
C TRP A 170 -3.72 -0.84 4.86
N GLY A 171 -4.47 -1.29 5.87
CA GLY A 171 -5.92 -1.18 5.90
C GLY A 171 -6.61 -2.31 5.11
N ARG A 172 -7.92 -2.18 4.95
CA ARG A 172 -8.72 -3.15 4.19
C ARG A 172 -8.40 -3.08 2.70
N PHE A 173 -8.21 -4.24 2.09
CA PHE A 173 -8.01 -4.36 0.65
C PHE A 173 -9.33 -4.32 -0.11
N LEU A 174 -9.28 -3.87 -1.36
CA LEU A 174 -10.41 -3.85 -2.30
C LEU A 174 -11.63 -3.06 -1.80
N GLN A 175 -11.38 -1.96 -1.09
CA GLN A 175 -12.43 -1.06 -0.62
C GLN A 175 -12.80 0.02 -1.65
N ASN A 176 -12.04 0.17 -2.72
CA ASN A 176 -12.28 1.17 -3.77
C ASN A 176 -12.48 0.47 -5.11
N PRO A 177 -13.36 1.01 -5.98
CA PRO A 177 -13.51 0.47 -7.32
C PRO A 177 -12.22 0.64 -8.12
N ILE A 178 -11.92 -0.35 -8.95
CA ILE A 178 -10.81 -0.29 -9.90
C ILE A 178 -11.21 0.66 -11.01
N LYS A 179 -10.32 1.61 -11.36
CA LYS A 179 -10.59 2.53 -12.47
C LYS A 179 -10.93 1.77 -13.74
N ARG A 180 -12.02 2.19 -14.39
CA ARG A 180 -12.49 1.58 -15.64
C ARG A 180 -11.41 1.58 -16.72
N GLU A 181 -10.60 2.63 -16.80
CA GLU A 181 -9.50 2.74 -17.75
C GLU A 181 -8.46 1.64 -17.55
N ILE A 182 -8.13 1.29 -16.29
CA ILE A 182 -7.20 0.19 -15.99
C ILE A 182 -7.78 -1.15 -16.43
N ILE A 183 -9.05 -1.41 -16.13
CA ILE A 183 -9.71 -2.66 -16.54
C ILE A 183 -9.74 -2.76 -18.09
N GLU A 184 -10.07 -1.66 -18.76
CA GLU A 184 -10.10 -1.59 -20.23
C GLU A 184 -8.72 -1.81 -20.86
N ASP A 185 -7.67 -1.21 -20.26
CA ASP A 185 -6.30 -1.40 -20.73
C ASP A 185 -5.90 -2.87 -20.62
N PHE A 186 -6.09 -3.50 -19.46
CA PHE A 186 -5.78 -4.93 -19.30
C PHE A 186 -6.64 -5.83 -20.19
N ARG A 187 -7.86 -5.43 -20.55
CA ARG A 187 -8.72 -6.17 -21.47
C ARG A 187 -8.27 -6.08 -22.92
N GLN A 188 -7.85 -4.90 -23.38
CA GLN A 188 -7.68 -4.58 -24.79
C GLN A 188 -6.22 -4.58 -25.26
N LEU A 189 -5.30 -4.09 -24.41
CA LEU A 189 -3.91 -3.92 -24.81
C LEU A 189 -3.18 -5.27 -24.90
N SER A 190 -2.20 -5.33 -25.79
CA SER A 190 -1.25 -6.44 -25.88
C SER A 190 -0.37 -6.54 -24.64
N GLU A 191 0.33 -7.64 -24.46
CA GLU A 191 1.28 -7.84 -23.37
C GLU A 191 2.38 -6.76 -23.39
N GLU A 192 2.93 -6.46 -24.58
CA GLU A 192 3.98 -5.47 -24.78
C GLU A 192 3.52 -4.05 -24.40
N GLU A 193 2.30 -3.70 -24.79
CA GLU A 193 1.70 -2.41 -24.44
C GLU A 193 1.49 -2.29 -22.92
N LEU A 194 0.99 -3.35 -22.27
CA LEU A 194 0.83 -3.38 -20.81
C LEU A 194 2.18 -3.31 -20.10
N LEU A 195 3.18 -4.07 -20.55
CA LEU A 195 4.54 -3.99 -20.02
C LEU A 195 5.09 -2.56 -20.13
N SER A 196 4.87 -1.91 -21.29
CA SER A 196 5.34 -0.55 -21.50
C SER A 196 4.56 0.51 -20.73
N THR A 197 3.29 0.27 -20.37
CA THR A 197 2.41 1.22 -19.69
C THR A 197 2.58 1.17 -18.18
N TYR A 198 2.52 -0.03 -17.59
CA TYR A 198 2.43 -0.21 -16.14
C TYR A 198 3.72 -0.66 -15.47
N PHE A 199 4.62 -1.32 -16.19
CA PHE A 199 5.81 -1.93 -15.60
C PHE A 199 7.08 -1.16 -15.90
N ARG A 200 8.12 -1.37 -15.07
CA ARG A 200 9.45 -0.79 -15.32
C ARG A 200 10.01 -1.28 -16.64
N LYS A 201 10.70 -0.39 -17.36
CA LYS A 201 11.31 -0.64 -18.67
C LYS A 201 12.62 -1.42 -18.56
N ASN A 202 12.69 -2.42 -17.70
CA ASN A 202 13.84 -3.32 -17.63
C ASN A 202 13.38 -4.73 -17.96
N GLU A 203 14.30 -5.58 -18.38
CA GLU A 203 14.03 -7.00 -18.63
C GLU A 203 14.04 -7.83 -17.34
N ASP A 204 14.40 -7.19 -16.22
CA ASP A 204 14.38 -7.86 -14.92
C ASP A 204 12.97 -8.27 -14.55
N TRP A 205 12.87 -9.46 -14.00
CA TRP A 205 11.62 -10.00 -13.45
C TRP A 205 10.48 -10.14 -14.46
N LEU A 206 10.80 -10.34 -15.74
CA LEU A 206 9.83 -10.42 -16.84
C LEU A 206 8.78 -11.50 -16.60
N GLU A 207 9.17 -12.65 -16.05
CA GLU A 207 8.26 -13.77 -15.75
C GLU A 207 7.16 -13.35 -14.74
N VAL A 208 7.51 -12.61 -13.69
CA VAL A 208 6.55 -12.13 -12.69
C VAL A 208 5.64 -11.04 -13.29
N LYS A 209 6.19 -10.15 -14.13
CA LYS A 209 5.39 -9.13 -14.84
C LYS A 209 4.36 -9.78 -15.76
N ARG A 210 4.76 -10.78 -16.54
CA ARG A 210 3.87 -11.58 -17.40
C ARG A 210 2.83 -12.33 -16.60
N TYR A 211 3.25 -12.98 -15.50
CA TYR A 211 2.30 -13.64 -14.61
C TYR A 211 1.20 -12.68 -14.13
N LEU A 212 1.55 -11.47 -13.69
CA LEU A 212 0.58 -10.46 -13.26
C LEU A 212 -0.37 -10.08 -14.40
N ILE A 213 0.16 -9.81 -15.60
CA ILE A 213 -0.65 -9.47 -16.77
C ILE A 213 -1.66 -10.59 -17.09
N HIS A 214 -1.18 -11.82 -17.16
CA HIS A 214 -2.05 -12.95 -17.49
C HIS A 214 -3.11 -13.20 -16.42
N LYS A 215 -2.71 -13.13 -15.13
CA LYS A 215 -3.63 -13.27 -14.01
C LYS A 215 -4.74 -12.22 -14.08
N MET A 216 -4.37 -10.94 -14.24
CA MET A 216 -5.34 -9.84 -14.30
C MET A 216 -6.27 -9.94 -15.50
N LYS A 217 -5.76 -10.29 -16.69
CA LYS A 217 -6.59 -10.55 -17.87
C LYS A 217 -7.59 -11.68 -17.64
N ASN A 218 -7.16 -12.78 -17.01
CA ASN A 218 -8.04 -13.91 -16.71
C ASN A 218 -9.12 -13.53 -15.67
N GLU A 219 -8.77 -12.79 -14.62
CA GLU A 219 -9.74 -12.33 -13.62
C GLU A 219 -10.79 -11.39 -14.22
N ILE A 220 -10.42 -10.52 -15.16
CA ILE A 220 -11.36 -9.69 -15.92
C ILE A 220 -12.29 -10.56 -16.76
N LEU A 221 -11.74 -11.50 -17.51
CA LEU A 221 -12.53 -12.41 -18.35
C LEU A 221 -13.54 -13.23 -17.53
N GLU A 222 -13.11 -13.77 -16.38
CA GLU A 222 -13.97 -14.51 -15.48
C GLU A 222 -15.06 -13.63 -14.87
N ALA A 223 -14.74 -12.38 -14.46
CA ALA A 223 -15.71 -11.43 -13.97
C ALA A 223 -16.78 -11.07 -15.05
N GLU A 224 -16.37 -10.88 -16.30
CA GLU A 224 -17.28 -10.62 -17.41
C GLU A 224 -18.22 -11.80 -17.70
N GLN A 225 -17.71 -13.03 -17.61
CA GLN A 225 -18.53 -14.24 -17.81
C GLN A 225 -19.62 -14.42 -16.74
N GLN A 226 -19.44 -13.81 -15.56
CA GLN A 226 -20.46 -13.81 -14.49
C GLN A 226 -21.63 -12.86 -14.80
N ASN A 227 -21.48 -11.95 -15.75
CA ASN A 227 -22.54 -11.01 -16.11
C ASN A 227 -23.64 -11.68 -16.96
N THR A 228 -24.48 -12.46 -16.31
CA THR A 228 -25.65 -13.13 -16.90
C THR A 228 -26.93 -12.26 -16.88
N GLY A 229 -26.78 -10.92 -16.75
CA GLY A 229 -27.88 -10.00 -16.59
C GLY A 229 -28.33 -9.79 -15.13
N SER A 230 -27.70 -10.46 -14.18
CA SER A 230 -27.87 -10.22 -12.75
C SER A 230 -26.79 -9.22 -12.29
N LYS A 231 -27.18 -8.24 -11.50
CA LYS A 231 -26.23 -7.34 -10.84
C LYS A 231 -25.51 -7.98 -9.62
N LYS A 232 -25.73 -9.26 -9.35
CA LYS A 232 -25.10 -9.98 -8.25
C LYS A 232 -24.00 -10.90 -8.80
N PHE A 233 -22.80 -10.70 -8.29
CA PHE A 233 -21.68 -11.63 -8.47
C PHE A 233 -21.94 -12.91 -7.67
N THR A 234 -21.96 -14.07 -8.31
CA THR A 234 -22.21 -15.36 -7.64
C THR A 234 -20.98 -16.26 -7.77
N PRO A 235 -20.42 -16.76 -6.66
CA PRO A 235 -19.26 -17.63 -6.72
C PRO A 235 -19.62 -18.98 -7.31
N HIS A 236 -18.75 -19.50 -8.19
CA HIS A 236 -18.89 -20.85 -8.74
C HIS A 236 -18.21 -21.95 -7.92
N THR A 237 -17.45 -21.60 -6.85
CA THR A 237 -16.67 -22.56 -6.06
C THR A 237 -16.74 -22.30 -4.57
N SER A 238 -16.72 -23.40 -3.79
CA SER A 238 -16.58 -23.37 -2.34
C SER A 238 -15.21 -22.76 -1.98
N THR A 239 -15.24 -21.63 -1.31
CA THR A 239 -14.06 -20.91 -0.88
C THR A 239 -13.35 -21.63 0.26
N SER A 240 -12.14 -22.14 0.01
CA SER A 240 -11.15 -22.31 1.08
C SER A 240 -10.53 -20.95 1.40
N ASP A 241 -10.09 -20.72 2.65
CA ASP A 241 -9.56 -19.43 3.12
C ASP A 241 -8.43 -18.86 2.24
N SER A 242 -7.67 -19.71 1.55
CA SER A 242 -6.60 -19.31 0.63
C SER A 242 -7.10 -18.66 -0.68
N ASN A 243 -8.40 -18.75 -0.99
CA ASN A 243 -8.97 -18.27 -2.26
C ASN A 243 -9.86 -17.02 -2.11
N ILE A 244 -10.07 -16.52 -0.88
CA ILE A 244 -11.02 -15.42 -0.64
C ILE A 244 -10.61 -14.13 -1.35
N TYR A 245 -9.32 -13.81 -1.40
CA TYR A 245 -8.84 -12.59 -2.05
C TYR A 245 -8.88 -12.68 -3.58
N SER A 246 -8.65 -13.86 -4.18
CA SER A 246 -8.86 -14.05 -5.62
C SER A 246 -10.33 -13.87 -5.98
N TYR A 247 -11.23 -14.42 -5.17
CA TYR A 247 -12.66 -14.22 -5.32
C TYR A 247 -13.06 -12.76 -5.14
N ALA A 248 -12.53 -12.08 -4.11
CA ALA A 248 -12.79 -10.67 -3.85
C ALA A 248 -12.27 -9.77 -4.97
N ALA A 249 -11.13 -10.12 -5.62
CA ALA A 249 -10.61 -9.40 -6.78
C ALA A 249 -11.57 -9.47 -7.96
N MET A 250 -12.07 -10.66 -8.29
CA MET A 250 -13.06 -10.83 -9.37
C MET A 250 -14.36 -10.09 -9.08
N ALA A 251 -14.84 -10.14 -7.83
CA ALA A 251 -16.02 -9.37 -7.41
C ALA A 251 -15.79 -7.85 -7.51
N ALA A 252 -14.60 -7.38 -7.11
CA ALA A 252 -14.24 -5.97 -7.23
C ALA A 252 -14.21 -5.52 -8.69
N ILE A 253 -13.66 -6.33 -9.60
CA ILE A 253 -13.68 -6.07 -11.04
C ILE A 253 -15.13 -6.01 -11.55
N PHE A 254 -15.95 -7.02 -11.20
CA PHE A 254 -17.34 -7.10 -11.62
C PHE A 254 -18.14 -5.86 -11.17
N TYR A 255 -18.06 -5.50 -9.89
CA TYR A 255 -18.81 -4.34 -9.38
C TYR A 255 -18.25 -3.02 -9.87
N SER A 256 -16.95 -2.90 -10.13
CA SER A 256 -16.36 -1.72 -10.78
C SER A 256 -16.89 -1.52 -12.21
N LEU A 257 -17.22 -2.60 -12.93
CA LEU A 257 -17.74 -2.54 -14.30
C LEU A 257 -19.26 -2.31 -14.36
N TYR A 258 -20.00 -2.95 -13.46
CA TYR A 258 -21.45 -3.12 -13.64
C TYR A 258 -22.32 -2.48 -12.57
N ASP A 259 -21.77 -2.14 -11.38
CA ASP A 259 -22.53 -1.51 -10.29
C ASP A 259 -21.62 -0.71 -9.34
N GLU A 260 -20.87 0.25 -9.90
CA GLU A 260 -19.91 1.07 -9.16
C GLU A 260 -20.57 1.90 -8.04
N ASP A 261 -21.79 2.37 -8.25
CA ASP A 261 -22.54 3.17 -7.27
C ASP A 261 -22.79 2.41 -5.95
N GLN A 262 -22.95 1.10 -6.01
CA GLN A 262 -23.17 0.23 -4.85
C GLN A 262 -21.95 -0.62 -4.48
N PHE A 263 -20.77 -0.27 -5.01
CA PHE A 263 -19.54 -1.02 -4.83
C PHE A 263 -19.23 -1.37 -3.37
N HIS A 264 -19.30 -0.38 -2.49
CA HIS A 264 -18.99 -0.59 -1.06
C HIS A 264 -19.96 -1.54 -0.36
N GLU A 265 -21.25 -1.47 -0.69
CA GLU A 265 -22.27 -2.36 -0.14
C GLU A 265 -21.99 -3.80 -0.57
N HIS A 266 -21.80 -4.02 -1.85
CA HIS A 266 -21.50 -5.33 -2.40
C HIS A 266 -20.19 -5.93 -1.87
N MET A 267 -19.10 -5.15 -1.82
CA MET A 267 -17.83 -5.64 -1.32
C MET A 267 -17.85 -5.96 0.18
N SER A 268 -18.71 -5.32 0.96
CA SER A 268 -18.91 -5.67 2.37
C SER A 268 -19.55 -7.05 2.56
N GLU A 269 -20.37 -7.51 1.58
CA GLU A 269 -20.94 -8.87 1.58
C GLU A 269 -19.90 -9.92 1.12
N VAL A 270 -18.97 -9.53 0.23
CA VAL A 270 -17.96 -10.41 -0.37
C VAL A 270 -16.84 -10.74 0.61
N VAL A 271 -16.35 -9.74 1.35
CA VAL A 271 -15.31 -9.91 2.36
C VAL A 271 -15.94 -9.86 3.74
N PRO A 272 -16.19 -11.01 4.39
CA PRO A 272 -16.89 -11.06 5.67
C PRO A 272 -16.17 -10.22 6.75
N GLU A 273 -16.97 -9.59 7.64
CA GLU A 273 -16.43 -8.81 8.77
C GLU A 273 -15.48 -9.61 9.68
N GLU A 274 -15.55 -10.93 9.65
CA GLU A 274 -14.65 -11.80 10.42
C GLU A 274 -13.18 -11.62 10.03
N TYR A 275 -12.91 -11.35 8.78
CA TYR A 275 -11.56 -10.98 8.28
C TYR A 275 -11.13 -9.61 8.74
N ASP A 276 -12.07 -8.78 9.20
CA ASP A 276 -11.85 -7.42 9.68
C ASP A 276 -11.74 -7.33 11.22
N LYS A 277 -12.02 -8.41 11.94
CA LYS A 277 -11.89 -8.44 13.40
C LYS A 277 -10.44 -8.24 13.80
N GLY A 278 -10.10 -7.01 14.11
CA GLY A 278 -8.75 -6.62 14.51
C GLY A 278 -8.16 -5.46 13.74
N VAL A 279 -8.71 -5.12 12.59
CA VAL A 279 -8.32 -3.95 11.82
C VAL A 279 -9.02 -2.72 12.37
N PRO A 280 -8.32 -1.63 12.77
CA PRO A 280 -9.00 -0.39 13.07
C PRO A 280 -9.68 0.10 11.79
N TYR A 281 -10.99 0.26 11.80
CA TYR A 281 -11.70 0.92 10.73
C TYR A 281 -11.25 2.39 10.69
N SER A 282 -10.41 2.73 9.75
CA SER A 282 -10.14 4.11 9.36
C SER A 282 -11.24 4.55 8.40
N GLY A 283 -12.47 4.48 8.85
CA GLY A 283 -13.60 5.04 8.17
C GLY A 283 -13.66 6.54 8.41
N GLY A 284 -13.47 7.31 7.37
CA GLY A 284 -13.65 8.75 7.35
C GLY A 284 -12.38 9.54 7.69
N GLY A 285 -11.69 10.02 6.66
CA GLY A 285 -10.89 11.24 6.74
C GLY A 285 -9.53 11.15 7.42
N SER A 286 -8.83 10.05 7.35
CA SER A 286 -7.39 10.10 7.54
C SER A 286 -6.75 10.40 6.20
N SER A 287 -6.27 11.63 6.09
CA SER A 287 -5.35 12.10 5.07
C SER A 287 -4.13 11.16 5.04
N CYS A 288 -4.21 10.07 4.30
CA CYS A 288 -3.01 9.34 3.93
C CYS A 288 -2.31 10.22 2.90
N SER A 289 -1.22 10.85 3.30
CA SER A 289 -0.30 11.48 2.36
C SER A 289 0.15 10.38 1.41
N GLY A 290 -0.41 10.34 0.21
CA GLY A 290 0.02 9.40 -0.82
C GLY A 290 1.41 9.81 -1.29
N PHE A 291 2.40 8.99 -1.01
CA PHE A 291 3.74 9.16 -1.54
C PHE A 291 3.88 8.25 -2.76
N ALA A 292 4.29 8.80 -3.88
CA ALA A 292 4.54 8.05 -5.11
C ALA A 292 6.05 7.92 -5.33
N CYS A 293 6.51 6.72 -5.64
CA CYS A 293 7.85 6.49 -6.14
C CYS A 293 7.81 6.35 -7.64
N SER A 294 8.46 7.26 -8.35
CA SER A 294 8.71 7.12 -9.78
C SER A 294 10.21 6.99 -10.01
N SER A 295 10.60 6.02 -10.79
CA SER A 295 11.93 5.98 -11.40
C SER A 295 11.85 6.77 -12.69
N ASP A 296 12.45 7.93 -12.72
CA ASP A 296 12.66 8.70 -13.94
C ASP A 296 13.94 8.21 -14.61
N SER A 297 13.82 7.28 -15.54
CA SER A 297 14.87 6.98 -16.48
C SER A 297 14.79 8.08 -17.54
N GLY A 298 15.54 9.16 -17.33
CA GLY A 298 15.65 10.29 -18.23
C GLY A 298 16.06 9.86 -19.64
N ASP A 299 15.12 10.00 -20.56
CA ASP A 299 15.39 10.09 -21.99
C ASP A 299 15.70 11.56 -22.29
N SER A 300 16.98 11.86 -22.49
CA SER A 300 17.49 13.17 -22.84
C SER A 300 17.22 13.46 -24.31
N GLY A 301 16.19 14.25 -24.57
CA GLY A 301 15.83 14.75 -25.92
C GLY A 301 15.28 16.16 -25.87
N GLY A 302 16.16 17.14 -25.94
CA GLY A 302 16.09 18.42 -26.62
C GLY A 302 14.96 19.42 -26.35
N GLY A 303 15.32 20.54 -25.70
CA GLY A 303 14.99 21.90 -26.18
C GLY A 303 13.78 22.60 -25.60
N GLY A 304 14.01 23.72 -24.87
CA GLY A 304 13.00 24.79 -24.73
C GLY A 304 12.95 25.46 -23.36
N ASP A 305 13.74 26.49 -23.28
CA ASP A 305 13.85 27.60 -22.33
C ASP A 305 12.51 28.12 -21.76
N SER A 306 12.40 28.24 -20.43
CA SER A 306 11.92 29.47 -19.78
C SER A 306 11.96 29.33 -18.24
N GLY A 307 12.54 30.34 -17.61
CA GLY A 307 12.92 30.43 -16.24
C GLY A 307 11.76 30.62 -15.24
N GLY A 308 12.06 30.23 -14.03
CA GLY A 308 11.23 30.46 -12.83
C GLY A 308 11.98 30.01 -11.58
N GLY A 309 12.86 30.91 -11.09
CA GLY A 309 13.59 30.64 -9.85
C GLY A 309 12.68 30.62 -8.64
N SER A 310 12.81 29.62 -7.78
CA SER A 310 12.37 29.68 -6.39
C SER A 310 13.52 29.21 -5.51
N SER A 311 14.03 30.18 -4.80
CA SER A 311 15.13 30.07 -3.84
C SER A 311 14.72 29.22 -2.63
N CYS A 312 15.44 28.15 -2.39
CA CYS A 312 15.39 27.44 -1.12
C CYS A 312 16.24 28.20 -0.10
N SER A 313 15.56 28.68 0.96
CA SER A 313 16.20 29.36 2.08
C SER A 313 16.91 28.33 2.98
N SER A 314 18.20 28.53 3.08
CA SER A 314 19.18 28.10 4.05
C SER A 314 18.65 27.92 5.48
N CYS A 315 18.78 26.71 6.05
CA CYS A 315 18.88 26.49 7.49
C CYS A 315 20.35 26.46 7.88
N GLY A 316 20.86 27.59 8.30
CA GLY A 316 22.15 27.68 8.96
C GLY A 316 21.99 27.39 10.46
N GLY A 317 22.63 26.34 10.96
CA GLY A 317 22.85 26.05 12.36
C GLY A 317 24.34 26.02 12.63
N GLY A 318 24.87 27.07 13.28
CA GLY A 318 26.28 27.23 13.59
C GLY A 318 26.70 26.30 14.71
N CYS A 319 27.87 25.68 14.54
CA CYS A 319 28.65 25.11 15.63
C CYS A 319 29.63 26.17 16.12
N SER A 320 29.62 26.39 17.43
CA SER A 320 30.64 27.12 18.14
C SER A 320 31.29 26.21 19.15
N SER A 321 32.62 26.08 19.00
CA SER A 321 33.68 25.71 19.96
C SER A 321 33.42 24.56 20.91
#